data_3e000e128c4ee809c5ff7af38fdf8867
#
_entry.id   3e000e128c4ee809c5ff7af38fdf8867
#
_cell.length_a   1.000
_cell.length_b   1.000
_cell.length_c   1.000
_cell.angle_alpha   90.00
_cell.angle_beta   90.00
_cell.angle_gamma   90.00
#
_symmetry.space_group_name_H-M   'P 1'
#
loop_
_entity.id
_entity.type
_entity.pdbx_description
1 polymer ?
#
loop_
_entity_poly.entity_id
_entity_poly.type
_entity_poly.pdbx_seq_one_letter_code
_entity_poly.pdbx_strand_id
1 'polypeptide(L)'
;MSTQVVLMTGCSAGIGLVTAKRLALESNQRFIVIATVIAMSEKSDLVAAVGDALNKTIFIEELDITKDYDITNVVDKTLKSHGRIDILLNIAGIAHGDIAELVTRDMIEKIFNVNVFGQMRLTQAVLPQMKQRKSGKIISVSSTAGRNGVPYMDMYSSTKFALEGFFESLAVSLRAFNIRICLVEPGPVRTGLRDGVVENFRTRHQDKSIDEIDTKQLQRLLDNILAENGYYDALMPEDVANVIVTRCMEPDEPVLRHLLIPEDLNEVVRIGMADLTGEKTIENVRQSMI
;
A
#
# COMPACT_ATOMS: atom_id res chain seq x y z
N MET A 1 27.08 1.19 11.49
CA MET A 1 26.02 2.12 11.00
C MET A 1 25.16 2.49 12.20
N SER A 2 24.67 3.71 12.31
CA SER A 2 23.73 4.10 13.37
C SER A 2 22.38 3.44 13.13
N THR A 3 21.69 3.05 14.21
CA THR A 3 20.34 2.48 14.14
C THR A 3 19.36 3.49 13.51
N GLN A 4 18.54 3.07 12.57
CA GLN A 4 17.53 3.89 11.89
C GLN A 4 16.15 3.69 12.53
N VAL A 5 15.41 4.77 12.67
CA VAL A 5 14.03 4.76 13.19
C VAL A 5 13.07 4.71 12.01
N VAL A 6 12.23 3.68 11.99
CA VAL A 6 11.23 3.39 10.95
C VAL A 6 9.84 3.57 11.53
N LEU A 7 9.08 4.52 11.03
CA LEU A 7 7.63 4.65 11.30
C LEU A 7 6.87 3.98 10.17
N MET A 8 5.98 3.03 10.51
CA MET A 8 5.23 2.31 9.48
C MET A 8 3.77 2.10 9.84
N THR A 9 2.91 2.13 8.82
CA THR A 9 1.46 2.03 8.96
C THR A 9 0.92 0.69 8.48
N GLY A 10 -0.25 0.27 9.02
CA GLY A 10 -0.95 -0.93 8.55
C GLY A 10 -0.27 -2.25 8.93
N CYS A 11 0.26 -2.34 10.16
CA CYS A 11 1.07 -3.48 10.60
C CYS A 11 0.28 -4.63 11.22
N SER A 12 -1.06 -4.54 11.32
CA SER A 12 -1.89 -5.60 11.89
C SER A 12 -1.93 -6.88 11.02
N ALA A 13 -1.74 -6.76 9.71
CA ALA A 13 -1.84 -7.89 8.78
C ALA A 13 -1.01 -7.67 7.50
N GLY A 14 -0.95 -8.69 6.63
CA GLY A 14 -0.46 -8.63 5.27
C GLY A 14 0.96 -8.08 5.12
N ILE A 15 1.16 -7.18 4.15
CA ILE A 15 2.47 -6.60 3.82
C ILE A 15 3.09 -5.88 5.03
N GLY A 16 2.28 -5.13 5.78
CA GLY A 16 2.76 -4.37 6.94
C GLY A 16 3.26 -5.26 8.06
N LEU A 17 2.52 -6.30 8.41
CA LEU A 17 2.90 -7.28 9.45
C LEU A 17 4.22 -7.97 9.08
N VAL A 18 4.32 -8.49 7.86
CA VAL A 18 5.51 -9.23 7.41
C VAL A 18 6.73 -8.31 7.34
N THR A 19 6.55 -7.08 6.87
CA THR A 19 7.65 -6.09 6.83
C THR A 19 8.09 -5.71 8.25
N ALA A 20 7.15 -5.44 9.16
CA ALA A 20 7.45 -5.12 10.56
C ALA A 20 8.23 -6.25 11.25
N LYS A 21 7.77 -7.50 11.09
CA LYS A 21 8.44 -8.70 11.59
C LYS A 21 9.88 -8.79 11.06
N ARG A 22 10.06 -8.65 9.74
CA ARG A 22 11.37 -8.74 9.10
C ARG A 22 12.37 -7.71 9.64
N LEU A 23 11.93 -6.46 9.79
CA LEU A 23 12.78 -5.39 10.32
C LEU A 23 13.09 -5.57 11.80
N ALA A 24 12.10 -5.97 12.60
CA ALA A 24 12.25 -6.15 14.04
C ALA A 24 13.20 -7.31 14.42
N LEU A 25 13.19 -8.39 13.62
CA LEU A 25 13.98 -9.60 13.85
C LEU A 25 15.32 -9.60 13.10
N GLU A 26 15.71 -8.48 12.49
CA GLU A 26 16.97 -8.41 11.78
C GLU A 26 18.16 -8.62 12.73
N SER A 27 19.06 -9.56 12.40
CA SER A 27 20.18 -9.98 13.25
C SER A 27 21.14 -8.84 13.63
N ASN A 28 21.30 -7.84 12.75
CA ASN A 28 22.18 -6.71 12.95
C ASN A 28 21.54 -5.56 13.73
N GLN A 29 20.26 -5.66 14.08
CA GLN A 29 19.48 -4.64 14.82
C GLN A 29 19.65 -3.22 14.26
N ARG A 30 19.66 -3.09 12.93
CA ARG A 30 19.82 -1.79 12.24
C ARG A 30 18.61 -0.88 12.42
N PHE A 31 17.46 -1.41 12.86
CA PHE A 31 16.20 -0.68 12.89
C PHE A 31 15.57 -0.67 14.28
N ILE A 32 14.99 0.48 14.62
CA ILE A 32 13.94 0.63 15.63
C ILE A 32 12.64 0.85 14.86
N VAL A 33 11.68 -0.04 15.04
CA VAL A 33 10.43 -0.04 14.28
C VAL A 33 9.29 0.49 15.15
N ILE A 34 8.64 1.55 14.72
CA ILE A 34 7.37 2.03 15.27
C ILE A 34 6.28 1.53 14.34
N ALA A 35 5.72 0.39 14.69
CA ALA A 35 4.70 -0.30 13.92
C ALA A 35 3.31 0.15 14.37
N THR A 36 2.49 0.68 13.46
CA THR A 36 1.17 1.16 13.84
C THR A 36 0.05 0.23 13.40
N VAL A 37 -0.95 0.09 14.27
CA VAL A 37 -2.21 -0.62 14.05
C VAL A 37 -3.36 0.37 14.21
N ILE A 38 -4.49 0.13 13.52
CA ILE A 38 -5.63 1.08 13.58
C ILE A 38 -6.28 1.13 14.97
N ALA A 39 -6.25 0.00 15.70
CA ALA A 39 -6.70 -0.10 17.08
C ALA A 39 -5.81 -1.11 17.83
N MET A 40 -5.54 -0.86 19.11
CA MET A 40 -4.70 -1.76 19.92
C MET A 40 -5.30 -3.17 20.09
N SER A 41 -6.60 -3.35 19.84
CA SER A 41 -7.26 -4.67 19.76
C SER A 41 -6.77 -5.52 18.58
N GLU A 42 -6.19 -4.91 17.53
CA GLU A 42 -5.72 -5.60 16.31
C GLU A 42 -4.22 -5.93 16.32
N LYS A 43 -3.54 -5.80 17.45
CA LYS A 43 -2.09 -6.06 17.56
C LYS A 43 -1.70 -7.51 17.76
N SER A 44 -2.63 -8.43 18.02
CA SER A 44 -2.35 -9.81 18.47
C SER A 44 -1.40 -10.56 17.54
N ASP A 45 -1.66 -10.52 16.24
CA ASP A 45 -0.86 -11.23 15.25
C ASP A 45 0.55 -10.64 15.12
N LEU A 46 0.66 -9.31 15.21
CA LEU A 46 1.95 -8.64 15.21
C LEU A 46 2.76 -8.99 16.46
N VAL A 47 2.14 -8.99 17.64
CA VAL A 47 2.79 -9.40 18.90
C VAL A 47 3.29 -10.84 18.81
N ALA A 48 2.45 -11.76 18.31
CA ALA A 48 2.83 -13.16 18.13
C ALA A 48 3.99 -13.31 17.11
N ALA A 49 3.98 -12.51 16.03
CA ALA A 49 4.97 -12.59 14.97
C ALA A 49 6.36 -12.09 15.38
N VAL A 50 6.45 -11.10 16.29
CA VAL A 50 7.72 -10.46 16.67
C VAL A 50 8.32 -11.00 17.98
N GLY A 51 7.50 -11.64 18.81
CA GLY A 51 7.98 -12.30 20.06
C GLY A 51 8.85 -11.39 20.93
N ASP A 52 10.04 -11.85 21.26
CA ASP A 52 10.99 -11.17 22.15
C ASP A 52 11.57 -9.84 21.61
N ALA A 53 11.32 -9.50 20.35
CA ALA A 53 11.68 -8.19 19.79
C ALA A 53 10.76 -7.07 20.28
N LEU A 54 9.58 -7.41 20.79
CA LEU A 54 8.61 -6.45 21.31
C LEU A 54 9.23 -5.62 22.44
N ASN A 55 9.05 -4.29 22.38
CA ASN A 55 9.62 -3.29 23.28
C ASN A 55 11.17 -3.27 23.32
N LYS A 56 11.83 -3.88 22.35
CA LYS A 56 13.29 -3.81 22.15
C LYS A 56 13.64 -3.16 20.81
N THR A 57 13.29 -3.83 19.71
CA THR A 57 13.52 -3.35 18.34
C THR A 57 12.23 -2.93 17.65
N ILE A 58 11.06 -3.30 18.19
CA ILE A 58 9.75 -2.90 17.69
C ILE A 58 8.85 -2.42 18.81
N PHE A 59 8.16 -1.30 18.57
CA PHE A 59 7.15 -0.70 19.44
C PHE A 59 5.84 -0.58 18.67
N ILE A 60 4.72 -0.95 19.32
CA ILE A 60 3.41 -0.95 18.67
C ILE A 60 2.63 0.27 19.17
N GLU A 61 2.13 1.07 18.23
CA GLU A 61 1.36 2.28 18.50
C GLU A 61 0.01 2.22 17.78
N GLU A 62 -1.00 2.89 18.34
CA GLU A 62 -2.29 3.07 17.70
C GLU A 62 -2.24 4.26 16.75
N LEU A 63 -2.73 4.09 15.54
CA LEU A 63 -2.84 5.15 14.54
C LEU A 63 -4.01 4.88 13.60
N ASP A 64 -5.08 5.62 13.75
CA ASP A 64 -6.07 5.82 12.70
C ASP A 64 -5.57 6.94 11.78
N ILE A 65 -5.07 6.55 10.60
CA ILE A 65 -4.47 7.49 9.64
C ILE A 65 -5.46 8.54 9.12
N THR A 66 -6.76 8.37 9.38
CA THR A 66 -7.79 9.35 9.02
C THR A 66 -7.96 10.46 10.05
N LYS A 67 -7.30 10.36 11.20
CA LYS A 67 -7.38 11.33 12.31
C LYS A 67 -6.10 12.13 12.48
N ASP A 68 -6.18 13.43 12.32
CA ASP A 68 -5.02 14.34 12.46
C ASP A 68 -4.39 14.30 13.85
N TYR A 69 -5.22 14.09 14.89
CA TYR A 69 -4.74 13.95 16.26
C TYR A 69 -3.84 12.71 16.42
N ASP A 70 -4.25 11.55 15.88
CA ASP A 70 -3.47 10.32 15.97
C ASP A 70 -2.15 10.44 15.21
N ILE A 71 -2.19 11.06 14.02
CA ILE A 71 -0.99 11.35 13.22
C ILE A 71 0.00 12.20 14.01
N THR A 72 -0.46 13.31 14.57
CA THR A 72 0.40 14.22 15.35
C THR A 72 0.96 13.50 16.57
N ASN A 73 0.12 12.79 17.31
CA ASN A 73 0.50 12.09 18.52
C ASN A 73 1.58 11.01 18.27
N VAL A 74 1.44 10.19 17.23
CA VAL A 74 2.43 9.13 16.92
C VAL A 74 3.76 9.71 16.45
N VAL A 75 3.74 10.78 15.66
CA VAL A 75 4.96 11.45 15.20
C VAL A 75 5.68 12.11 16.37
N ASP A 76 4.99 12.91 17.20
CA ASP A 76 5.55 13.59 18.35
C ASP A 76 6.12 12.59 19.37
N LYS A 77 5.38 11.51 19.66
CA LYS A 77 5.82 10.44 20.57
C LYS A 77 7.10 9.78 20.04
N THR A 78 7.15 9.49 18.74
CA THR A 78 8.34 8.90 18.09
C THR A 78 9.53 9.85 18.18
N LEU A 79 9.35 11.13 17.86
CA LEU A 79 10.42 12.13 17.94
C LEU A 79 10.88 12.35 19.37
N LYS A 80 9.99 12.37 20.35
CA LYS A 80 10.33 12.48 21.77
C LYS A 80 11.13 11.29 22.29
N SER A 81 10.80 10.07 21.85
CA SER A 81 11.43 8.85 22.36
C SER A 81 12.72 8.49 21.65
N HIS A 82 12.82 8.80 20.33
CA HIS A 82 13.93 8.35 19.48
C HIS A 82 14.67 9.51 18.77
N GLY A 83 14.18 10.73 18.89
CA GLY A 83 14.82 11.94 18.35
C GLY A 83 14.69 12.12 16.83
N ARG A 84 14.24 11.09 16.10
CA ARG A 84 14.22 11.09 14.64
C ARG A 84 13.26 10.06 14.05
N ILE A 85 12.85 10.29 12.82
CA ILE A 85 12.22 9.29 11.94
C ILE A 85 13.06 9.29 10.65
N ASP A 86 13.76 8.19 10.37
CA ASP A 86 14.63 8.08 9.19
C ASP A 86 13.88 7.59 7.98
N ILE A 87 12.93 6.67 8.21
CA ILE A 87 12.16 6.04 7.16
C ILE A 87 10.68 6.07 7.54
N LEU A 88 9.85 6.57 6.63
CA LEU A 88 8.41 6.45 6.70
C LEU A 88 7.95 5.38 5.70
N LEU A 89 7.25 4.34 6.19
CA LEU A 89 6.61 3.32 5.36
C LEU A 89 5.09 3.50 5.40
N ASN A 90 4.52 4.06 4.35
CA ASN A 90 3.08 4.19 4.14
C ASN A 90 2.54 2.89 3.50
N ILE A 91 2.02 1.97 4.33
CA ILE A 91 1.49 0.67 3.87
C ILE A 91 -0.02 0.59 4.08
N ALA A 92 -0.58 1.27 5.09
CA ALA A 92 -2.01 1.27 5.37
C ALA A 92 -2.83 1.64 4.12
N GLY A 93 -3.88 0.86 3.89
CA GLY A 93 -4.79 1.08 2.78
C GLY A 93 -5.96 0.11 2.83
N ILE A 94 -7.04 0.49 2.18
CA ILE A 94 -8.23 -0.34 1.97
C ILE A 94 -8.53 -0.42 0.48
N ALA A 95 -9.25 -1.46 0.08
CA ALA A 95 -9.77 -1.60 -1.27
C ALA A 95 -11.28 -1.84 -1.23
N HIS A 96 -11.94 -1.44 -2.30
CA HIS A 96 -13.34 -1.70 -2.52
C HIS A 96 -13.55 -1.97 -4.00
N GLY A 97 -14.28 -3.04 -4.29
CA GLY A 97 -14.71 -3.37 -5.65
C GLY A 97 -16.23 -3.39 -5.71
N ASP A 98 -16.80 -2.66 -6.66
CA ASP A 98 -18.24 -2.57 -6.90
C ASP A 98 -18.53 -1.97 -8.28
N ILE A 99 -19.79 -1.99 -8.72
CA ILE A 99 -20.29 -1.28 -9.90
C ILE A 99 -20.25 0.22 -9.58
N ALA A 100 -19.68 1.03 -10.47
CA ALA A 100 -19.31 2.43 -10.20
C ALA A 100 -20.47 3.29 -9.66
N GLU A 101 -21.67 3.17 -10.25
CA GLU A 101 -22.87 3.94 -9.85
C GLU A 101 -23.50 3.45 -8.54
N LEU A 102 -23.09 2.29 -8.03
CA LEU A 102 -23.60 1.72 -6.78
C LEU A 102 -22.66 1.99 -5.59
N VAL A 103 -21.46 2.52 -5.85
CA VAL A 103 -20.54 2.90 -4.78
C VAL A 103 -21.10 4.11 -4.03
N THR A 104 -21.33 3.96 -2.73
CA THR A 104 -21.87 5.03 -1.91
C THR A 104 -20.87 6.17 -1.72
N ARG A 105 -21.38 7.39 -1.52
CA ARG A 105 -20.55 8.55 -1.19
C ARG A 105 -19.65 8.30 0.03
N ASP A 106 -20.20 7.70 1.08
CA ASP A 106 -19.45 7.40 2.30
C ASP A 106 -18.27 6.45 2.03
N MET A 107 -18.46 5.47 1.13
CA MET A 107 -17.38 4.57 0.72
C MET A 107 -16.30 5.31 -0.08
N ILE A 108 -16.70 6.20 -1.00
CA ILE A 108 -15.77 7.04 -1.75
C ILE A 108 -14.94 7.90 -0.80
N GLU A 109 -15.59 8.61 0.12
CA GLU A 109 -14.91 9.45 1.11
C GLU A 109 -13.99 8.61 2.01
N LYS A 110 -14.43 7.45 2.47
CA LYS A 110 -13.64 6.53 3.30
C LYS A 110 -12.37 6.08 2.60
N ILE A 111 -12.48 5.59 1.36
CA ILE A 111 -11.31 5.05 0.64
C ILE A 111 -10.28 6.14 0.32
N PHE A 112 -10.73 7.36 -0.04
CA PHE A 112 -9.84 8.50 -0.23
C PHE A 112 -9.22 8.99 1.07
N ASN A 113 -9.98 9.04 2.16
CA ASN A 113 -9.45 9.43 3.47
C ASN A 113 -8.33 8.51 3.94
N VAL A 114 -8.50 7.18 3.81
CA VAL A 114 -7.48 6.21 4.21
C VAL A 114 -6.31 6.21 3.23
N ASN A 115 -6.58 5.96 1.95
CA ASN A 115 -5.51 5.68 0.98
C ASN A 115 -4.73 6.93 0.57
N VAL A 116 -5.38 8.09 0.48
CA VAL A 116 -4.77 9.30 -0.07
C VAL A 116 -4.48 10.32 1.03
N PHE A 117 -5.53 10.88 1.63
CA PHE A 117 -5.36 11.99 2.57
C PHE A 117 -4.59 11.60 3.82
N GLY A 118 -4.81 10.38 4.35
CA GLY A 118 -4.06 9.88 5.49
C GLY A 118 -2.57 9.79 5.23
N GLN A 119 -2.17 9.18 4.10
CA GLN A 119 -0.75 9.09 3.74
C GLN A 119 -0.12 10.46 3.46
N MET A 120 -0.86 11.37 2.80
CA MET A 120 -0.40 12.74 2.57
C MET A 120 -0.15 13.47 3.89
N ARG A 121 -1.10 13.43 4.83
CA ARG A 121 -1.00 14.11 6.14
C ARG A 121 0.12 13.53 7.01
N LEU A 122 0.25 12.21 7.07
CA LEU A 122 1.36 11.58 7.80
C LEU A 122 2.71 11.96 7.19
N THR A 123 2.81 11.98 5.86
CA THR A 123 4.00 12.45 5.15
C THR A 123 4.31 13.91 5.50
N GLN A 124 3.31 14.79 5.48
CA GLN A 124 3.46 16.20 5.87
C GLN A 124 3.94 16.36 7.32
N ALA A 125 3.45 15.55 8.25
CA ALA A 125 3.85 15.60 9.65
C ALA A 125 5.32 15.18 9.87
N VAL A 126 5.83 14.23 9.06
CA VAL A 126 7.21 13.74 9.18
C VAL A 126 8.22 14.63 8.44
N LEU A 127 7.82 15.31 7.37
CA LEU A 127 8.73 16.08 6.50
C LEU A 127 9.56 17.16 7.21
N PRO A 128 9.04 17.97 8.15
CA PRO A 128 9.83 19.05 8.76
C PRO A 128 11.15 18.57 9.37
N GLN A 129 11.13 17.51 10.17
CA GLN A 129 12.32 16.95 10.81
C GLN A 129 13.28 16.27 9.81
N MET A 130 12.75 15.65 8.74
CA MET A 130 13.60 15.10 7.66
C MET A 130 14.30 16.21 6.88
N LYS A 131 13.58 17.31 6.54
CA LYS A 131 14.16 18.48 5.87
C LYS A 131 15.22 19.16 6.71
N GLN A 132 15.00 19.33 8.02
CA GLN A 132 15.95 19.91 8.95
C GLN A 132 17.26 19.10 8.98
N ARG A 133 17.16 17.77 9.00
CA ARG A 133 18.32 16.86 9.00
C ARG A 133 18.94 16.64 7.61
N LYS A 134 18.27 17.09 6.55
CA LYS A 134 18.62 16.81 5.14
C LYS A 134 18.84 15.30 4.89
N SER A 135 17.98 14.48 5.43
CA SER A 135 18.07 13.03 5.33
C SER A 135 16.73 12.38 5.64
N GLY A 136 16.32 11.43 4.82
CA GLY A 136 15.11 10.63 5.03
C GLY A 136 14.74 9.80 3.83
N LYS A 137 13.92 8.76 4.07
CA LYS A 137 13.28 7.98 3.02
C LYS A 137 11.78 7.89 3.29
N ILE A 138 10.99 8.05 2.25
CA ILE A 138 9.54 7.88 2.30
C ILE A 138 9.17 6.83 1.27
N ILE A 139 8.59 5.74 1.71
CA ILE A 139 8.23 4.60 0.88
C ILE A 139 6.72 4.42 0.98
N SER A 140 6.02 4.47 -0.14
CA SER A 140 4.57 4.28 -0.19
C SER A 140 4.22 3.04 -1.01
N VAL A 141 3.37 2.19 -0.46
CA VAL A 141 2.82 1.05 -1.18
C VAL A 141 1.63 1.53 -2.00
N SER A 142 1.88 1.71 -3.29
CA SER A 142 0.89 1.98 -4.32
C SER A 142 0.26 0.67 -4.82
N SER A 143 0.13 0.49 -6.11
CA SER A 143 -0.36 -0.71 -6.79
C SER A 143 -0.12 -0.58 -8.29
N THR A 144 -0.16 -1.68 -9.05
CA THR A 144 -0.38 -1.65 -10.50
C THR A 144 -1.65 -0.90 -10.88
N ALA A 145 -2.67 -0.89 -9.99
CA ALA A 145 -3.89 -0.11 -10.14
C ALA A 145 -3.67 1.42 -10.09
N GLY A 146 -2.48 1.89 -9.71
CA GLY A 146 -2.05 3.29 -9.84
C GLY A 146 -1.42 3.62 -11.19
N ARG A 147 -1.27 2.64 -12.07
CA ARG A 147 -0.71 2.78 -13.42
C ARG A 147 -1.72 2.41 -14.50
N ASN A 148 -2.56 1.43 -14.23
CA ASN A 148 -3.63 0.97 -15.11
C ASN A 148 -4.91 0.86 -14.29
N GLY A 149 -6.04 1.36 -14.83
CA GLY A 149 -7.34 1.18 -14.19
C GLY A 149 -7.73 -0.30 -14.12
N VAL A 150 -8.30 -0.71 -13.00
CA VAL A 150 -8.80 -2.08 -12.80
C VAL A 150 -10.33 -2.02 -12.81
N PRO A 151 -11.01 -2.79 -13.69
CA PRO A 151 -12.45 -2.81 -13.76
C PRO A 151 -13.12 -3.13 -12.42
N TYR A 152 -14.23 -2.46 -12.15
CA TYR A 152 -14.99 -2.56 -10.89
C TYR A 152 -14.19 -2.20 -9.63
N MET A 153 -12.98 -1.64 -9.78
CA MET A 153 -12.17 -1.07 -8.70
C MET A 153 -11.86 0.41 -8.96
N ASP A 154 -12.79 1.14 -9.54
CA ASP A 154 -12.62 2.51 -10.04
C ASP A 154 -12.14 3.46 -8.93
N MET A 155 -12.79 3.41 -7.76
CA MET A 155 -12.45 4.26 -6.62
C MET A 155 -11.07 3.89 -6.05
N TYR A 156 -10.76 2.60 -5.96
CA TYR A 156 -9.44 2.15 -5.51
C TYR A 156 -8.35 2.59 -6.48
N SER A 157 -8.53 2.33 -7.78
CA SER A 157 -7.58 2.77 -8.82
C SER A 157 -7.36 4.29 -8.76
N SER A 158 -8.43 5.07 -8.65
CA SER A 158 -8.35 6.53 -8.51
C SER A 158 -7.49 6.95 -7.32
N THR A 159 -7.61 6.28 -6.16
CA THR A 159 -6.75 6.57 -5.00
C THR A 159 -5.28 6.25 -5.27
N LYS A 160 -4.99 5.18 -6.00
CA LYS A 160 -3.62 4.79 -6.30
C LYS A 160 -2.98 5.72 -7.35
N PHE A 161 -3.72 6.14 -8.37
CA PHE A 161 -3.26 7.20 -9.29
C PHE A 161 -2.98 8.52 -8.56
N ALA A 162 -3.82 8.90 -7.59
CA ALA A 162 -3.59 10.09 -6.79
C ALA A 162 -2.27 10.00 -5.98
N LEU A 163 -1.96 8.84 -5.40
CA LEU A 163 -0.69 8.60 -4.70
C LEU A 163 0.52 8.68 -5.64
N GLU A 164 0.41 8.08 -6.84
CA GLU A 164 1.48 8.17 -7.85
C GLU A 164 1.82 9.63 -8.18
N GLY A 165 0.81 10.45 -8.51
CA GLY A 165 1.02 11.86 -8.82
C GLY A 165 1.59 12.66 -7.65
N PHE A 166 1.08 12.44 -6.42
CA PHE A 166 1.54 13.12 -5.23
C PHE A 166 3.02 12.82 -4.92
N PHE A 167 3.38 11.54 -4.83
CA PHE A 167 4.74 11.15 -4.45
C PHE A 167 5.76 11.41 -5.55
N GLU A 168 5.38 11.29 -6.83
CA GLU A 168 6.26 11.67 -7.94
C GLU A 168 6.60 13.15 -7.92
N SER A 169 5.58 14.02 -7.76
CA SER A 169 5.79 15.46 -7.63
C SER A 169 6.68 15.80 -6.41
N LEU A 170 6.40 15.15 -5.28
CA LEU A 170 7.13 15.37 -4.04
C LEU A 170 8.59 14.89 -4.15
N ALA A 171 8.86 13.82 -4.90
CA ALA A 171 10.20 13.27 -5.11
C ALA A 171 11.14 14.31 -5.75
N VAL A 172 10.64 15.11 -6.67
CA VAL A 172 11.42 16.17 -7.33
C VAL A 172 11.83 17.23 -6.33
N SER A 173 10.89 17.77 -5.56
CA SER A 173 11.14 18.88 -4.62
C SER A 173 11.98 18.47 -3.42
N LEU A 174 11.93 17.20 -2.98
CA LEU A 174 12.64 16.72 -1.81
C LEU A 174 14.09 16.29 -2.07
N ARG A 175 14.49 16.13 -3.32
CA ARG A 175 15.90 15.85 -3.66
C ARG A 175 16.87 16.88 -3.11
N ALA A 176 16.48 18.17 -3.11
CA ALA A 176 17.28 19.26 -2.55
C ALA A 176 17.55 19.10 -1.04
N PHE A 177 16.73 18.32 -0.35
CA PHE A 177 16.87 18.01 1.08
C PHE A 177 17.48 16.63 1.34
N ASN A 178 18.01 15.97 0.31
CA ASN A 178 18.50 14.59 0.41
C ASN A 178 17.47 13.61 1.00
N ILE A 179 16.19 13.81 0.67
CA ILE A 179 15.09 12.91 1.02
C ILE A 179 14.72 12.13 -0.24
N ARG A 180 14.65 10.79 -0.11
CA ARG A 180 14.32 9.88 -1.21
C ARG A 180 12.90 9.36 -1.07
N ILE A 181 12.19 9.26 -2.19
CA ILE A 181 10.85 8.68 -2.27
C ILE A 181 10.90 7.41 -3.11
N CYS A 182 10.20 6.39 -2.65
CA CYS A 182 9.95 5.17 -3.39
C CYS A 182 8.46 4.87 -3.43
N LEU A 183 8.00 4.46 -4.60
CA LEU A 183 6.68 3.88 -4.83
C LEU A 183 6.85 2.39 -5.10
N VAL A 184 6.23 1.56 -4.28
CA VAL A 184 6.18 0.12 -4.47
C VAL A 184 4.83 -0.19 -5.11
N GLU A 185 4.87 -0.75 -6.31
CA GLU A 185 3.71 -0.95 -7.19
C GLU A 185 3.43 -2.46 -7.36
N PRO A 186 2.88 -3.14 -6.34
CA PRO A 186 2.58 -4.57 -6.46
C PRO A 186 1.34 -4.81 -7.33
N GLY A 187 1.34 -5.93 -8.04
CA GLY A 187 0.15 -6.57 -8.56
C GLY A 187 -0.69 -7.19 -7.45
N PRO A 188 -1.54 -8.19 -7.74
CA PRO A 188 -2.30 -8.90 -6.73
C PRO A 188 -1.40 -9.52 -5.66
N VAL A 189 -1.71 -9.32 -4.38
CA VAL A 189 -0.99 -9.89 -3.23
C VAL A 189 -1.97 -10.69 -2.38
N ARG A 190 -1.56 -11.86 -1.89
CA ARG A 190 -2.37 -12.73 -1.01
C ARG A 190 -2.50 -12.10 0.38
N THR A 191 -3.52 -11.28 0.56
CA THR A 191 -3.82 -10.56 1.81
C THR A 191 -5.33 -10.48 2.02
N GLY A 192 -5.77 -10.20 3.25
CA GLY A 192 -7.19 -9.98 3.56
C GLY A 192 -7.82 -8.80 2.80
N LEU A 193 -7.03 -7.86 2.27
CA LEU A 193 -7.52 -6.81 1.40
C LEU A 193 -8.12 -7.37 0.10
N ARG A 194 -7.47 -8.36 -0.52
CA ARG A 194 -7.97 -9.07 -1.69
C ARG A 194 -9.24 -9.84 -1.38
N ASP A 195 -9.26 -10.53 -0.25
CA ASP A 195 -10.42 -11.34 0.17
C ASP A 195 -11.66 -10.46 0.37
N GLY A 196 -11.49 -9.26 0.94
CA GLY A 196 -12.56 -8.27 1.07
C GLY A 196 -13.15 -7.81 -0.27
N VAL A 197 -12.30 -7.59 -1.28
CA VAL A 197 -12.75 -7.23 -2.64
C VAL A 197 -13.54 -8.39 -3.28
N VAL A 198 -13.04 -9.61 -3.15
CA VAL A 198 -13.74 -10.80 -3.66
C VAL A 198 -15.13 -10.95 -3.01
N GLU A 199 -15.24 -10.71 -1.70
CA GLU A 199 -16.52 -10.78 -1.00
C GLU A 199 -17.50 -9.68 -1.46
N ASN A 200 -17.00 -8.46 -1.72
CA ASN A 200 -17.82 -7.40 -2.30
C ASN A 200 -18.39 -7.82 -3.67
N PHE A 201 -17.57 -8.40 -4.54
CA PHE A 201 -18.01 -8.88 -5.85
C PHE A 201 -19.03 -10.01 -5.73
N ARG A 202 -18.85 -10.96 -4.80
CA ARG A 202 -19.83 -12.03 -4.54
C ARG A 202 -21.15 -11.48 -4.07
N THR A 203 -21.14 -10.55 -3.13
CA THR A 203 -22.33 -9.89 -2.61
C THR A 203 -23.06 -9.16 -3.72
N ARG A 204 -22.33 -8.40 -4.55
CA ARG A 204 -22.91 -7.65 -5.66
C ARG A 204 -23.47 -8.57 -6.75
N HIS A 205 -22.79 -9.64 -7.10
CA HIS A 205 -23.26 -10.64 -8.07
C HIS A 205 -24.60 -11.29 -7.66
N GLN A 206 -24.87 -11.41 -6.36
CA GLN A 206 -26.12 -11.96 -5.84
C GLN A 206 -27.29 -10.95 -5.83
N ASP A 207 -27.01 -9.67 -6.07
CA ASP A 207 -27.99 -8.60 -6.11
C ASP A 207 -28.80 -8.68 -7.41
N LYS A 208 -30.09 -9.02 -7.30
CA LYS A 208 -31.00 -9.18 -8.46
C LYS A 208 -31.43 -7.85 -9.09
N SER A 209 -31.05 -6.72 -8.51
CA SER A 209 -31.40 -5.39 -9.02
C SER A 209 -30.41 -4.84 -10.04
N ILE A 210 -29.23 -5.48 -10.20
CA ILE A 210 -28.21 -5.06 -11.16
C ILE A 210 -28.50 -5.57 -12.58
N ASP A 211 -27.92 -4.91 -13.57
CA ASP A 211 -28.05 -5.28 -14.97
C ASP A 211 -27.47 -6.70 -15.25
N GLU A 212 -28.07 -7.39 -16.22
CA GLU A 212 -27.64 -8.73 -16.61
C GLU A 212 -26.20 -8.73 -17.18
N ILE A 213 -25.80 -7.64 -17.84
CA ILE A 213 -24.46 -7.50 -18.39
C ILE A 213 -23.44 -7.42 -17.25
N ASP A 214 -23.69 -6.57 -16.25
CA ASP A 214 -22.83 -6.45 -15.06
C ASP A 214 -22.77 -7.78 -14.29
N THR A 215 -23.88 -8.45 -14.12
CA THR A 215 -23.93 -9.78 -13.47
C THR A 215 -22.99 -10.77 -14.18
N LYS A 216 -23.03 -10.84 -15.52
CA LYS A 216 -22.18 -11.73 -16.31
C LYS A 216 -20.70 -11.33 -16.22
N GLN A 217 -20.39 -10.04 -16.24
CA GLN A 217 -19.02 -9.55 -16.13
C GLN A 217 -18.43 -9.80 -14.75
N LEU A 218 -19.21 -9.56 -13.68
CA LEU A 218 -18.80 -9.89 -12.32
C LEU A 218 -18.56 -11.39 -12.12
N GLN A 219 -19.41 -12.24 -12.71
CA GLN A 219 -19.18 -13.69 -12.65
C GLN A 219 -17.86 -14.08 -13.31
N ARG A 220 -17.57 -13.57 -14.50
CA ARG A 220 -16.30 -13.85 -15.19
C ARG A 220 -15.10 -13.36 -14.40
N LEU A 221 -15.20 -12.15 -13.81
CA LEU A 221 -14.15 -11.61 -12.96
C LEU A 221 -13.91 -12.51 -11.74
N LEU A 222 -14.97 -12.97 -11.09
CA LEU A 222 -14.89 -13.91 -9.96
C LEU A 222 -14.27 -15.25 -10.39
N ASP A 223 -14.71 -15.82 -11.51
CA ASP A 223 -14.16 -17.07 -12.04
C ASP A 223 -12.66 -16.93 -12.32
N ASN A 224 -12.25 -15.82 -12.90
CA ASN A 224 -10.84 -15.53 -13.19
C ASN A 224 -9.99 -15.34 -11.90
N ILE A 225 -10.54 -14.68 -10.88
CA ILE A 225 -9.84 -14.47 -9.59
C ILE A 225 -9.75 -15.77 -8.79
N LEU A 226 -10.76 -16.64 -8.89
CA LEU A 226 -10.90 -17.85 -8.07
C LEU A 226 -10.38 -19.13 -8.76
N ALA A 227 -10.06 -19.09 -10.06
CA ALA A 227 -9.48 -20.23 -10.77
C ALA A 227 -8.22 -20.75 -10.03
N GLU A 228 -7.97 -22.07 -10.04
CA GLU A 228 -6.82 -22.71 -9.37
C GLU A 228 -5.48 -22.15 -9.82
N ASN A 229 -5.39 -21.73 -11.09
CA ASN A 229 -4.28 -20.95 -11.65
C ASN A 229 -4.66 -19.47 -11.80
N GLY A 230 -5.55 -18.95 -10.89
CA GLY A 230 -6.27 -17.70 -11.01
C GLY A 230 -5.56 -16.65 -11.85
N TYR A 231 -6.28 -15.77 -12.50
CA TYR A 231 -5.82 -14.84 -13.55
C TYR A 231 -4.39 -14.28 -13.36
N TYR A 232 -3.86 -14.42 -12.13
CA TYR A 232 -2.48 -14.06 -11.79
C TYR A 232 -2.02 -14.88 -10.58
N ASP A 233 -0.86 -15.47 -10.69
CA ASP A 233 -0.15 -16.04 -9.55
C ASP A 233 0.14 -14.90 -8.55
N ALA A 234 -0.75 -14.76 -7.56
CA ALA A 234 -0.69 -13.62 -6.66
C ALA A 234 0.59 -13.67 -5.81
N LEU A 235 1.28 -12.54 -5.73
CA LEU A 235 2.47 -12.37 -4.92
C LEU A 235 2.20 -12.70 -3.44
N MET A 236 3.22 -13.16 -2.74
CA MET A 236 3.17 -13.26 -1.29
C MET A 236 3.52 -11.91 -0.64
N PRO A 237 2.98 -11.59 0.54
CA PRO A 237 3.37 -10.40 1.29
C PRO A 237 4.89 -10.28 1.50
N GLU A 238 5.59 -11.42 1.61
CA GLU A 238 7.03 -11.54 1.76
C GLU A 238 7.78 -11.01 0.54
N ASP A 239 7.25 -11.18 -0.67
CA ASP A 239 7.86 -10.67 -1.90
C ASP A 239 7.89 -9.15 -1.90
N VAL A 240 6.77 -8.54 -1.49
CA VAL A 240 6.66 -7.09 -1.37
C VAL A 240 7.57 -6.56 -0.25
N ALA A 241 7.57 -7.21 0.91
CA ALA A 241 8.46 -6.87 2.01
C ALA A 241 9.94 -6.98 1.61
N ASN A 242 10.28 -7.97 0.78
CA ASN A 242 11.62 -8.12 0.25
C ASN A 242 12.04 -6.91 -0.58
N VAL A 243 11.20 -6.46 -1.50
CA VAL A 243 11.47 -5.28 -2.33
C VAL A 243 11.55 -4.00 -1.49
N ILE A 244 10.65 -3.81 -0.53
CA ILE A 244 10.71 -2.67 0.41
C ILE A 244 12.09 -2.60 1.06
N VAL A 245 12.58 -3.70 1.62
CA VAL A 245 13.85 -3.71 2.33
C VAL A 245 15.03 -3.59 1.37
N THR A 246 15.15 -4.48 0.38
CA THR A 246 16.37 -4.61 -0.43
C THR A 246 16.51 -3.55 -1.52
N ARG A 247 15.39 -3.01 -2.04
CA ARG A 247 15.43 -2.06 -3.15
C ARG A 247 15.08 -0.62 -2.75
N CYS A 248 14.31 -0.44 -1.67
CA CYS A 248 13.91 0.90 -1.23
C CYS A 248 14.69 1.37 0.01
N MET A 249 14.86 0.52 1.01
CA MET A 249 15.50 0.92 2.27
C MET A 249 17.02 0.85 2.23
N GLU A 250 17.58 -0.25 1.72
CA GLU A 250 19.05 -0.46 1.72
C GLU A 250 19.83 0.47 0.80
N PRO A 251 19.46 0.69 -0.47
CA PRO A 251 20.23 1.58 -1.34
C PRO A 251 20.21 3.04 -0.84
N ASP A 252 21.33 3.73 -0.91
CA ASP A 252 21.40 5.17 -0.60
C ASP A 252 20.58 5.99 -1.60
N GLU A 253 20.61 5.60 -2.88
CA GLU A 253 19.91 6.24 -3.99
C GLU A 253 18.93 5.26 -4.65
N PRO A 254 17.80 4.94 -4.00
CA PRO A 254 16.81 4.07 -4.60
C PRO A 254 16.12 4.76 -5.79
N VAL A 255 15.69 3.97 -6.77
CA VAL A 255 14.84 4.47 -7.84
C VAL A 255 13.44 4.79 -7.31
N LEU A 256 12.72 5.67 -8.03
CA LEU A 256 11.39 6.11 -7.59
C LEU A 256 10.36 4.97 -7.58
N ARG A 257 10.34 4.10 -8.59
CA ARG A 257 9.30 3.09 -8.78
C ARG A 257 9.84 1.67 -8.80
N HIS A 258 9.14 0.81 -8.09
CA HIS A 258 9.43 -0.62 -7.99
C HIS A 258 8.17 -1.41 -8.33
N LEU A 259 8.04 -1.76 -9.60
CA LEU A 259 6.95 -2.60 -10.11
C LEU A 259 7.21 -4.07 -9.74
N LEU A 260 6.22 -4.69 -9.08
CA LEU A 260 6.22 -6.11 -8.73
C LEU A 260 4.96 -6.74 -9.32
N ILE A 261 5.14 -7.50 -10.37
CA ILE A 261 4.06 -8.23 -11.03
C ILE A 261 4.51 -9.64 -11.33
N PRO A 262 3.59 -10.62 -11.28
CA PRO A 262 3.82 -11.94 -11.83
C PRO A 262 4.23 -11.87 -13.31
N GLU A 263 5.00 -12.86 -13.80
CA GLU A 263 5.55 -12.84 -15.17
C GLU A 263 4.47 -12.79 -16.24
N ASP A 264 3.36 -13.47 -16.01
CA ASP A 264 2.21 -13.52 -16.91
C ASP A 264 1.49 -12.17 -17.09
N LEU A 265 1.57 -11.28 -16.08
CA LEU A 265 1.05 -9.92 -16.13
C LEU A 265 1.98 -8.89 -16.76
N ASN A 266 3.24 -9.22 -16.86
CA ASN A 266 4.29 -8.24 -17.18
C ASN A 266 4.06 -7.55 -18.53
N GLU A 267 3.63 -8.30 -19.54
CA GLU A 267 3.39 -7.76 -20.88
C GLU A 267 2.17 -6.83 -20.92
N VAL A 268 1.05 -7.25 -20.33
CA VAL A 268 -0.20 -6.45 -20.28
C VAL A 268 0.02 -5.11 -19.60
N VAL A 269 0.67 -5.13 -18.43
CA VAL A 269 0.96 -3.90 -17.67
C VAL A 269 1.94 -3.00 -18.43
N ARG A 270 2.99 -3.54 -19.04
CA ARG A 270 3.96 -2.75 -19.82
C ARG A 270 3.34 -2.12 -21.07
N ILE A 271 2.49 -2.86 -21.78
CA ILE A 271 1.77 -2.32 -22.94
C ILE A 271 0.87 -1.17 -22.52
N GLY A 272 0.10 -1.32 -21.43
CA GLY A 272 -0.73 -0.25 -20.89
C GLY A 272 0.06 0.98 -20.47
N MET A 273 1.22 0.79 -19.83
CA MET A 273 2.10 1.90 -19.43
C MET A 273 2.73 2.65 -20.61
N ALA A 274 2.93 1.98 -21.74
CA ALA A 274 3.52 2.56 -22.95
C ALA A 274 2.48 3.21 -23.87
N ASP A 275 1.20 2.91 -23.69
CA ASP A 275 0.13 3.41 -24.55
C ASP A 275 -0.37 4.78 -24.06
N LEU A 276 -0.01 5.83 -24.79
CA LEU A 276 -0.43 7.19 -24.51
C LEU A 276 -1.92 7.45 -24.75
N THR A 277 -2.61 6.59 -25.49
CA THR A 277 -4.04 6.74 -25.81
C THR A 277 -4.96 6.06 -24.80
N GLY A 278 -4.46 5.04 -24.10
CA GLY A 278 -5.24 4.18 -23.20
C GLY A 278 -6.03 3.08 -23.90
N GLU A 279 -6.12 3.09 -25.24
CA GLU A 279 -6.93 2.13 -26.01
C GLU A 279 -6.44 0.69 -25.86
N LYS A 280 -5.11 0.48 -25.84
CA LYS A 280 -4.53 -0.86 -25.65
C LYS A 280 -4.81 -1.38 -24.23
N THR A 281 -4.81 -0.52 -23.23
CA THR A 281 -5.19 -0.89 -21.87
C THR A 281 -6.64 -1.38 -21.85
N ILE A 282 -7.56 -0.61 -22.45
CA ILE A 282 -8.98 -0.97 -22.52
C ILE A 282 -9.16 -2.30 -23.24
N GLU A 283 -8.54 -2.48 -24.40
CA GLU A 283 -8.68 -3.71 -25.20
C GLU A 283 -8.10 -4.94 -24.48
N ASN A 284 -6.92 -4.84 -23.87
CA ASN A 284 -6.30 -5.93 -23.13
C ASN A 284 -7.14 -6.36 -21.92
N VAL A 285 -7.64 -5.38 -21.17
CA VAL A 285 -8.51 -5.66 -20.01
C VAL A 285 -9.84 -6.24 -20.46
N ARG A 286 -10.43 -5.72 -21.54
CA ARG A 286 -11.66 -6.25 -22.12
C ARG A 286 -11.51 -7.70 -22.56
N GLN A 287 -10.42 -8.05 -23.24
CA GLN A 287 -10.15 -9.44 -23.66
C GLN A 287 -10.05 -10.40 -22.47
N SER A 288 -9.54 -9.92 -21.34
CA SER A 288 -9.49 -10.71 -20.11
C SER A 288 -10.85 -10.88 -19.41
N MET A 289 -11.83 -10.06 -19.78
CA MET A 289 -13.20 -10.10 -19.24
C MET A 289 -14.21 -10.79 -20.17
N ILE A 290 -13.87 -11.04 -21.41
CA ILE A 290 -14.68 -11.75 -22.42
C ILE A 290 -14.34 -13.24 -22.41
#